data_efc6be447ec7d058493fda1f4207cbbf
#
_entry.id   efc6be447ec7d058493fda1f4207cbbf
#
_cell.length_a   1.000
_cell.length_b   1.000
_cell.length_c   1.000
_cell.angle_alpha   90.00
_cell.angle_beta   90.00
_cell.angle_gamma   90.00
#
_symmetry.space_group_name_H-M   'P 1'
#
loop_
_entity.id
_entity.type
_entity.pdbx_description
1 polymer ?
#
loop_
_entity_poly.entity_id
_entity_poly.type
_entity_poly.pdbx_seq_one_letter_code
_entity_poly.pdbx_strand_id
1 'polypeptide(L)'
;MSDKFDVIVIGAGPAGYVAAIRAAQLGLKTACVDAFVGKDGKQALGGTCLNVGCIPSKALLDSSKQYFNLAHNLPAHGISVENAKVDMATFIGRKDKIVKQFTGGIGQLFKANKVTPFFGKGKLLKGNNVEITGNDGSKQTISATNVILASGSVPIELPFAKFDGKHIIDNAGALDINEVPKRLGVIGAGVIGLELGSVWNRLGSQVTILEALPDFLSVADADVAKIAAKEFAKQGLTIKLGAKLTKAEVKNNEVALTYEDKDGAHELTVDKLLVAVGRRAYTDGLLAGDTGVKLDERGRIVVDEHNHTGVDGVWAIGDAVRGPMLAHKGSEEGVAVAEWIAGKAGHINLDTVPWVIYTEPEIAWAGKTEKELKDAGIAYKVGTFPFAAIGRAVAMNEAIGQVKVIAHAETDRVLGVHMVGPGVSELIAEAVVTMEFKGSAEDLARIVHAHPTLSEAVHEAALSVDKRAIHKGN
;
A
#
# COMPACT_ATOMS: atom_id res chain seq x y z
N MET A 1 38.95 13.23 -9.10
CA MET A 1 37.83 13.92 -9.76
C MET A 1 36.57 13.27 -9.21
N SER A 2 35.65 14.02 -8.56
CA SER A 2 34.41 13.47 -8.11
C SER A 2 33.59 12.95 -9.30
N ASP A 3 33.05 11.74 -9.21
CA ASP A 3 32.19 11.19 -10.26
C ASP A 3 30.98 12.12 -10.45
N LYS A 4 30.91 12.78 -11.59
CA LYS A 4 29.75 13.63 -11.91
C LYS A 4 28.71 12.80 -12.65
N PHE A 5 27.46 12.85 -12.16
CA PHE A 5 26.29 12.21 -12.75
C PHE A 5 25.36 13.26 -13.37
N ASP A 6 24.45 12.83 -14.23
CA ASP A 6 23.33 13.65 -14.68
C ASP A 6 22.20 13.61 -13.64
N VAL A 7 21.98 12.41 -13.05
CA VAL A 7 20.96 12.19 -12.02
C VAL A 7 21.53 11.35 -10.87
N ILE A 8 21.30 11.78 -9.63
CA ILE A 8 21.47 10.98 -8.42
C ILE A 8 20.07 10.78 -7.78
N VAL A 9 19.70 9.53 -7.50
CA VAL A 9 18.49 9.20 -6.76
C VAL A 9 18.87 8.78 -5.34
N ILE A 10 18.26 9.38 -4.32
CA ILE A 10 18.45 9.01 -2.92
C ILE A 10 17.24 8.18 -2.44
N GLY A 11 17.45 6.88 -2.26
CA GLY A 11 16.47 5.86 -1.93
C GLY A 11 16.20 4.93 -3.12
N ALA A 12 16.28 3.60 -2.90
CA ALA A 12 16.00 2.57 -3.91
C ALA A 12 14.69 1.81 -3.62
N GLY A 13 13.72 2.46 -2.98
CA GLY A 13 12.34 1.97 -2.93
C GLY A 13 11.67 2.06 -4.30
N PRO A 14 10.38 1.64 -4.44
CA PRO A 14 9.66 1.64 -5.74
C PRO A 14 9.77 2.95 -6.51
N ALA A 15 9.61 4.09 -5.86
CA ALA A 15 9.78 5.39 -6.49
C ALA A 15 11.22 5.59 -7.03
N GLY A 16 12.21 5.30 -6.20
CA GLY A 16 13.60 5.62 -6.53
C GLY A 16 14.23 4.68 -7.54
N TYR A 17 14.05 3.34 -7.40
CA TYR A 17 14.66 2.43 -8.40
C TYR A 17 14.02 2.59 -9.78
N VAL A 18 12.71 2.87 -9.84
CA VAL A 18 12.01 3.13 -11.11
C VAL A 18 12.53 4.44 -11.74
N ALA A 19 12.63 5.52 -10.97
CA ALA A 19 13.19 6.78 -11.43
C ALA A 19 14.62 6.60 -11.98
N ALA A 20 15.49 5.86 -11.24
CA ALA A 20 16.86 5.62 -11.64
C ALA A 20 16.96 4.82 -12.95
N ILE A 21 16.17 3.76 -13.09
CA ILE A 21 16.12 2.96 -14.31
C ILE A 21 15.61 3.80 -15.48
N ARG A 22 14.51 4.56 -15.28
CA ARG A 22 13.92 5.38 -16.34
C ARG A 22 14.89 6.48 -16.81
N ALA A 23 15.54 7.18 -15.87
CA ALA A 23 16.56 8.18 -16.21
C ALA A 23 17.71 7.57 -17.04
N ALA A 24 18.20 6.40 -16.64
CA ALA A 24 19.23 5.68 -17.38
C ALA A 24 18.77 5.25 -18.80
N GLN A 25 17.52 4.78 -18.95
CA GLN A 25 16.92 4.45 -20.24
C GLN A 25 16.81 5.67 -21.17
N LEU A 26 16.68 6.85 -20.60
CA LEU A 26 16.67 8.13 -21.33
C LEU A 26 18.07 8.65 -21.67
N GLY A 27 19.11 7.87 -21.37
CA GLY A 27 20.51 8.18 -21.71
C GLY A 27 21.25 9.01 -20.66
N LEU A 28 20.64 9.26 -19.49
CA LEU A 28 21.24 10.03 -18.40
C LEU A 28 22.20 9.14 -17.57
N LYS A 29 23.41 9.61 -17.28
CA LYS A 29 24.33 8.93 -16.37
C LYS A 29 23.79 8.98 -14.95
N THR A 30 23.31 7.84 -14.45
CA THR A 30 22.49 7.77 -13.23
C THR A 30 23.17 6.98 -12.12
N ALA A 31 23.12 7.53 -10.89
CA ALA A 31 23.46 6.85 -9.65
C ALA A 31 22.22 6.69 -8.76
N CYS A 32 22.21 5.63 -7.94
CA CYS A 32 21.17 5.42 -6.92
C CYS A 32 21.83 5.09 -5.58
N VAL A 33 21.44 5.80 -4.51
CA VAL A 33 22.00 5.66 -3.17
C VAL A 33 20.94 5.05 -2.25
N ASP A 34 21.27 3.94 -1.57
CA ASP A 34 20.34 3.33 -0.60
C ASP A 34 21.09 2.79 0.62
N ALA A 35 20.46 2.92 1.79
CA ALA A 35 21.02 2.50 3.08
C ALA A 35 20.41 1.21 3.63
N PHE A 36 19.41 0.62 2.96
CA PHE A 36 18.68 -0.51 3.51
C PHE A 36 19.56 -1.75 3.65
N VAL A 37 19.48 -2.37 4.84
CA VAL A 37 20.19 -3.62 5.16
C VAL A 37 19.14 -4.69 5.44
N GLY A 38 19.24 -5.81 4.76
CA GLY A 38 18.37 -6.97 4.94
C GLY A 38 18.67 -7.70 6.26
N LYS A 39 17.84 -8.69 6.58
CA LYS A 39 18.00 -9.53 7.79
C LYS A 39 19.32 -10.30 7.84
N ASP A 40 19.90 -10.61 6.71
CA ASP A 40 21.19 -11.30 6.59
C ASP A 40 22.40 -10.36 6.75
N GLY A 41 22.16 -9.10 7.16
CA GLY A 41 23.17 -8.08 7.31
C GLY A 41 23.75 -7.53 6.00
N LYS A 42 23.18 -7.94 4.85
CA LYS A 42 23.61 -7.49 3.53
C LYS A 42 22.74 -6.33 3.04
N GLN A 43 23.32 -5.52 2.20
CA GLN A 43 22.62 -4.45 1.53
C GLN A 43 21.56 -5.01 0.58
N ALA A 44 20.36 -4.43 0.60
CA ALA A 44 19.23 -4.88 -0.19
C ALA A 44 18.50 -3.69 -0.82
N LEU A 45 18.35 -3.71 -2.15
CA LEU A 45 17.58 -2.72 -2.89
C LEU A 45 16.07 -3.01 -2.79
N GLY A 46 15.23 -2.05 -3.18
CA GLY A 46 13.77 -2.21 -3.21
C GLY A 46 13.01 -1.55 -2.06
N GLY A 47 13.73 -0.95 -1.11
CA GLY A 47 13.15 -0.18 0.00
C GLY A 47 12.16 -0.98 0.86
N THR A 48 11.27 -0.26 1.55
CA THR A 48 10.24 -0.85 2.43
C THR A 48 9.35 -1.85 1.69
N CYS A 49 8.82 -1.50 0.53
CA CYS A 49 7.83 -2.31 -0.20
C CYS A 49 8.34 -3.73 -0.49
N LEU A 50 9.55 -3.87 -1.03
CA LEU A 50 10.08 -5.18 -1.42
C LEU A 50 10.62 -5.97 -0.22
N ASN A 51 11.19 -5.31 0.77
CA ASN A 51 11.88 -5.97 1.87
C ASN A 51 10.96 -6.27 3.07
N VAL A 52 10.16 -5.27 3.50
CA VAL A 52 9.37 -5.31 4.75
C VAL A 52 7.96 -4.72 4.58
N GLY A 53 7.40 -4.74 3.39
CA GLY A 53 6.11 -4.14 3.06
C GLY A 53 5.26 -4.99 2.13
N CYS A 54 4.96 -4.46 0.94
CA CYS A 54 3.98 -5.02 0.01
C CYS A 54 4.28 -6.46 -0.39
N ILE A 55 5.51 -6.76 -0.81
CA ILE A 55 5.84 -8.08 -1.33
C ILE A 55 5.77 -9.17 -0.24
N PRO A 56 6.43 -9.02 0.93
CA PRO A 56 6.30 -10.03 1.98
C PRO A 56 4.88 -10.14 2.55
N SER A 57 4.11 -9.04 2.65
CA SER A 57 2.73 -9.11 3.16
C SER A 57 1.82 -9.90 2.20
N LYS A 58 1.92 -9.68 0.89
CA LYS A 58 1.13 -10.42 -0.11
C LYS A 58 1.53 -11.90 -0.16
N ALA A 59 2.81 -12.22 0.03
CA ALA A 59 3.26 -13.59 0.15
C ALA A 59 2.64 -14.33 1.37
N LEU A 60 2.52 -13.64 2.52
CA LEU A 60 1.87 -14.21 3.71
C LEU A 60 0.34 -14.26 3.56
N LEU A 61 -0.28 -13.23 2.97
CA LEU A 61 -1.72 -13.20 2.70
C LEU A 61 -2.13 -14.36 1.80
N ASP A 62 -1.41 -14.59 0.70
CA ASP A 62 -1.67 -15.70 -0.20
C ASP A 62 -1.52 -17.06 0.53
N SER A 63 -0.41 -17.29 1.22
CA SER A 63 -0.20 -18.54 1.94
C SER A 63 -1.24 -18.77 3.05
N SER A 64 -1.62 -17.73 3.80
CA SER A 64 -2.65 -17.84 4.83
C SER A 64 -4.05 -18.07 4.23
N LYS A 65 -4.35 -17.51 3.04
CA LYS A 65 -5.59 -17.77 2.28
C LYS A 65 -5.68 -19.25 1.89
N GLN A 66 -4.57 -19.86 1.40
CA GLN A 66 -4.57 -21.28 1.07
C GLN A 66 -4.93 -22.14 2.30
N TYR A 67 -4.33 -21.86 3.46
CA TYR A 67 -4.65 -22.58 4.68
C TYR A 67 -6.12 -22.37 5.13
N PHE A 68 -6.59 -21.13 5.10
CA PHE A 68 -7.98 -20.80 5.44
C PHE A 68 -8.99 -21.52 4.53
N ASN A 69 -8.71 -21.62 3.24
CA ASN A 69 -9.57 -22.26 2.25
C ASN A 69 -9.77 -23.75 2.50
N LEU A 70 -8.82 -24.45 3.15
CA LEU A 70 -8.95 -25.87 3.50
C LEU A 70 -10.21 -26.16 4.32
N ALA A 71 -10.55 -25.25 5.26
CA ALA A 71 -11.70 -25.42 6.14
C ALA A 71 -12.96 -24.66 5.66
N HIS A 72 -12.82 -23.58 4.86
CA HIS A 72 -13.90 -22.64 4.60
C HIS A 72 -14.38 -22.65 3.14
N ASN A 73 -13.51 -22.95 2.17
CA ASN A 73 -13.90 -22.96 0.75
C ASN A 73 -13.93 -24.38 0.16
N LEU A 74 -12.90 -25.19 0.38
CA LEU A 74 -12.79 -26.52 -0.23
C LEU A 74 -13.96 -27.47 0.09
N PRO A 75 -14.57 -27.46 1.29
CA PRO A 75 -15.73 -28.32 1.56
C PRO A 75 -16.91 -28.08 0.60
N ALA A 76 -17.14 -26.84 0.17
CA ALA A 76 -18.18 -26.52 -0.82
C ALA A 76 -17.90 -27.15 -2.20
N HIS A 77 -16.61 -27.42 -2.52
CA HIS A 77 -16.19 -28.13 -3.73
C HIS A 77 -16.15 -29.67 -3.57
N GLY A 78 -16.59 -30.21 -2.43
CA GLY A 78 -16.55 -31.65 -2.14
C GLY A 78 -15.16 -32.15 -1.74
N ILE A 79 -14.24 -31.26 -1.36
CA ILE A 79 -12.86 -31.59 -0.99
C ILE A 79 -12.72 -31.49 0.53
N SER A 80 -12.35 -32.59 1.19
CA SER A 80 -12.08 -32.66 2.61
C SER A 80 -10.60 -32.87 2.88
N VAL A 81 -10.04 -32.14 3.85
CA VAL A 81 -8.65 -32.28 4.29
C VAL A 81 -8.63 -32.48 5.80
N GLU A 82 -8.04 -33.58 6.25
CA GLU A 82 -7.90 -33.87 7.68
C GLU A 82 -6.51 -33.48 8.19
N ASN A 83 -6.46 -33.01 9.45
CA ASN A 83 -5.21 -32.72 10.17
C ASN A 83 -4.25 -31.74 9.45
N ALA A 84 -4.80 -30.78 8.71
CA ALA A 84 -4.01 -29.73 8.06
C ALA A 84 -3.21 -28.93 9.11
N LYS A 85 -1.91 -28.74 8.87
CA LYS A 85 -1.01 -27.99 9.74
C LYS A 85 -0.19 -27.00 8.92
N VAL A 86 0.14 -25.87 9.53
CA VAL A 86 1.09 -24.90 8.97
C VAL A 86 2.47 -25.18 9.57
N ASP A 87 3.46 -25.42 8.72
CA ASP A 87 4.86 -25.36 9.11
C ASP A 87 5.33 -23.90 9.02
N MET A 88 5.50 -23.27 10.18
CA MET A 88 5.86 -21.85 10.27
C MET A 88 7.25 -21.56 9.68
N ALA A 89 8.20 -22.48 9.77
CA ALA A 89 9.53 -22.32 9.18
C ALA A 89 9.45 -22.24 7.65
N THR A 90 8.69 -23.13 7.04
CA THR A 90 8.42 -23.11 5.59
C THR A 90 7.59 -21.90 5.17
N PHE A 91 6.57 -21.53 5.96
CA PHE A 91 5.69 -20.38 5.71
C PHE A 91 6.50 -19.07 5.65
N ILE A 92 7.33 -18.79 6.64
CA ILE A 92 8.20 -17.61 6.67
C ILE A 92 9.32 -17.73 5.63
N GLY A 93 9.94 -18.92 5.48
CA GLY A 93 10.99 -19.16 4.50
C GLY A 93 10.54 -18.94 3.04
N ARG A 94 9.28 -19.28 2.70
CA ARG A 94 8.70 -18.95 1.38
C ARG A 94 8.67 -17.44 1.15
N LYS A 95 8.18 -16.66 2.10
CA LYS A 95 8.17 -15.21 2.05
C LYS A 95 9.58 -14.64 1.87
N ASP A 96 10.56 -15.11 2.65
CA ASP A 96 11.95 -14.65 2.57
C ASP A 96 12.59 -14.97 1.21
N LYS A 97 12.29 -16.14 0.64
CA LYS A 97 12.74 -16.51 -0.71
C LYS A 97 12.20 -15.55 -1.77
N ILE A 98 10.92 -15.19 -1.68
CA ILE A 98 10.27 -14.24 -2.61
C ILE A 98 10.93 -12.86 -2.48
N VAL A 99 11.12 -12.34 -1.25
CA VAL A 99 11.80 -11.07 -1.01
C VAL A 99 13.19 -11.08 -1.62
N LYS A 100 14.00 -12.12 -1.38
CA LYS A 100 15.34 -12.27 -1.94
C LYS A 100 15.36 -12.28 -3.47
N GLN A 101 14.37 -12.93 -4.09
CA GLN A 101 14.23 -12.97 -5.55
C GLN A 101 14.00 -11.56 -6.11
N PHE A 102 13.07 -10.81 -5.56
CA PHE A 102 12.72 -9.48 -6.05
C PHE A 102 13.81 -8.44 -5.78
N THR A 103 14.39 -8.44 -4.58
CA THR A 103 15.48 -7.50 -4.24
C THR A 103 16.75 -7.77 -5.06
N GLY A 104 17.06 -9.05 -5.31
CA GLY A 104 18.14 -9.44 -6.22
C GLY A 104 17.86 -9.04 -7.67
N GLY A 105 16.60 -9.09 -8.09
CA GLY A 105 16.15 -8.64 -9.41
C GLY A 105 16.43 -7.15 -9.65
N ILE A 106 16.26 -6.28 -8.65
CA ILE A 106 16.58 -4.84 -8.79
C ILE A 106 18.07 -4.65 -9.09
N GLY A 107 18.98 -5.38 -8.43
CA GLY A 107 20.41 -5.33 -8.72
C GLY A 107 20.74 -5.72 -10.16
N GLN A 108 20.05 -6.73 -10.70
CA GLN A 108 20.19 -7.14 -12.11
C GLN A 108 19.66 -6.06 -13.06
N LEU A 109 18.52 -5.42 -12.74
CA LEU A 109 17.97 -4.32 -13.52
C LEU A 109 18.89 -3.10 -13.53
N PHE A 110 19.51 -2.75 -12.40
CA PHE A 110 20.50 -1.68 -12.34
C PHE A 110 21.69 -1.97 -13.24
N LYS A 111 22.23 -3.20 -13.17
CA LYS A 111 23.33 -3.62 -14.06
C LYS A 111 22.94 -3.53 -15.54
N ALA A 112 21.77 -4.02 -15.92
CA ALA A 112 21.28 -4.02 -17.30
C ALA A 112 21.09 -2.59 -17.84
N ASN A 113 20.63 -1.65 -17.00
CA ASN A 113 20.39 -0.26 -17.37
C ASN A 113 21.57 0.67 -17.04
N LYS A 114 22.71 0.14 -16.58
CA LYS A 114 23.93 0.91 -16.24
C LYS A 114 23.69 1.95 -15.13
N VAL A 115 22.80 1.70 -14.20
CA VAL A 115 22.63 2.50 -12.98
C VAL A 115 23.73 2.14 -12.00
N THR A 116 24.47 3.13 -11.48
CA THR A 116 25.54 2.92 -10.50
C THR A 116 24.96 2.90 -9.08
N PRO A 117 24.94 1.76 -8.37
CA PRO A 117 24.47 1.72 -6.98
C PRO A 117 25.56 2.22 -6.03
N PHE A 118 25.14 2.99 -5.04
CA PHE A 118 25.93 3.34 -3.85
C PHE A 118 25.18 2.89 -2.61
N PHE A 119 25.91 2.33 -1.66
CA PHE A 119 25.33 1.77 -0.46
C PHE A 119 25.73 2.58 0.77
N GLY A 120 24.73 3.18 1.39
CA GLY A 120 24.89 4.04 2.55
C GLY A 120 23.78 5.09 2.64
N LYS A 121 23.83 5.87 3.71
CA LYS A 121 22.87 6.95 3.96
C LYS A 121 23.25 8.16 3.09
N GLY A 122 22.39 8.49 2.13
CA GLY A 122 22.52 9.66 1.28
C GLY A 122 21.99 10.91 1.97
N LYS A 123 22.75 12.03 1.86
CA LYS A 123 22.35 13.35 2.35
C LYS A 123 22.58 14.40 1.26
N LEU A 124 21.55 15.14 0.92
CA LEU A 124 21.66 16.27 0.00
C LEU A 124 22.42 17.41 0.67
N LEU A 125 23.42 17.92 0.00
CA LEU A 125 24.16 19.12 0.33
C LEU A 125 23.83 20.23 -0.68
N LYS A 126 24.24 21.46 -0.38
CA LYS A 126 24.11 22.59 -1.30
C LYS A 126 24.81 22.32 -2.64
N GLY A 127 24.17 22.79 -3.74
CA GLY A 127 24.76 22.66 -5.10
C GLY A 127 24.68 21.25 -5.67
N ASN A 128 23.63 20.50 -5.32
CA ASN A 128 23.32 19.16 -5.85
C ASN A 128 24.44 18.14 -5.62
N ASN A 129 25.18 18.33 -4.51
CA ASN A 129 26.12 17.34 -4.00
C ASN A 129 25.38 16.38 -3.05
N VAL A 130 25.80 15.13 -3.06
CA VAL A 130 25.26 14.10 -2.18
C VAL A 130 26.39 13.48 -1.37
N GLU A 131 26.35 13.68 -0.05
CA GLU A 131 27.22 12.96 0.89
C GLU A 131 26.62 11.56 1.11
N ILE A 132 27.42 10.54 0.99
CA ILE A 132 27.07 9.15 1.26
C ILE A 132 27.87 8.70 2.46
N THR A 133 27.17 8.31 3.53
CA THR A 133 27.78 7.67 4.69
C THR A 133 27.54 6.17 4.61
N GLY A 134 28.60 5.41 4.35
CA GLY A 134 28.54 3.94 4.28
C GLY A 134 28.19 3.32 5.63
N ASN A 135 27.71 2.07 5.61
CA ASN A 135 27.39 1.33 6.84
C ASN A 135 28.62 1.04 7.71
N ASP A 136 29.81 1.14 7.13
CA ASP A 136 31.12 1.07 7.82
C ASP A 136 31.60 2.43 8.36
N GLY A 137 30.79 3.48 8.22
CA GLY A 137 31.10 4.86 8.62
C GLY A 137 31.99 5.63 7.62
N SER A 138 32.38 5.03 6.50
CA SER A 138 33.10 5.72 5.42
C SER A 138 32.25 6.85 4.83
N LYS A 139 32.89 7.92 4.37
CA LYS A 139 32.21 9.04 3.74
C LYS A 139 32.77 9.32 2.35
N GLN A 140 31.88 9.55 1.41
CA GLN A 140 32.20 10.03 0.07
C GLN A 140 31.17 11.05 -0.40
N THR A 141 31.55 11.92 -1.31
CA THR A 141 30.65 12.91 -1.92
C THR A 141 30.69 12.75 -3.44
N ILE A 142 29.49 12.62 -4.01
CA ILE A 142 29.26 12.62 -5.45
C ILE A 142 28.40 13.81 -5.84
N SER A 143 28.40 14.21 -7.11
CA SER A 143 27.67 15.38 -7.60
C SER A 143 26.83 15.04 -8.83
N ALA A 144 25.72 15.75 -9.00
CA ALA A 144 24.89 15.61 -10.19
C ALA A 144 24.32 16.96 -10.65
N THR A 145 23.81 16.96 -11.88
CA THR A 145 22.99 18.08 -12.37
C THR A 145 21.62 18.05 -11.70
N ASN A 146 21.04 16.85 -11.50
CA ASN A 146 19.75 16.66 -10.86
C ASN A 146 19.83 15.65 -9.71
N VAL A 147 19.12 15.91 -8.61
CA VAL A 147 18.97 14.98 -7.49
C VAL A 147 17.49 14.70 -7.27
N ILE A 148 17.13 13.43 -7.18
CA ILE A 148 15.77 12.97 -6.88
C ILE A 148 15.75 12.41 -5.46
N LEU A 149 14.97 13.03 -4.59
CA LEU A 149 14.77 12.60 -3.21
C LEU A 149 13.62 11.59 -3.15
N ALA A 150 13.93 10.31 -2.92
CA ALA A 150 13.01 9.19 -2.87
C ALA A 150 13.17 8.39 -1.56
N SER A 151 13.37 9.10 -0.45
CA SER A 151 13.72 8.54 0.86
C SER A 151 12.61 7.70 1.52
N GLY A 152 11.40 7.76 0.99
CA GLY A 152 10.28 6.93 1.42
C GLY A 152 9.70 7.34 2.77
N SER A 153 9.24 6.37 3.55
CA SER A 153 8.54 6.57 4.82
C SER A 153 8.94 5.55 5.87
N VAL A 154 8.64 5.87 7.14
CA VAL A 154 8.84 4.98 8.30
C VAL A 154 7.52 4.85 9.08
N PRO A 155 7.32 3.73 9.83
CA PRO A 155 6.15 3.59 10.70
C PRO A 155 6.10 4.70 11.74
N ILE A 156 4.89 5.11 12.12
CA ILE A 156 4.68 6.03 13.23
C ILE A 156 4.73 5.23 14.53
N GLU A 157 5.64 5.63 15.43
CA GLU A 157 5.75 5.09 16.78
C GLU A 157 4.92 5.91 17.74
N LEU A 158 4.14 5.24 18.60
CA LEU A 158 3.38 5.93 19.63
C LEU A 158 4.24 6.17 20.89
N PRO A 159 4.15 7.34 21.53
CA PRO A 159 4.99 7.66 22.69
C PRO A 159 4.86 6.66 23.86
N PHE A 160 3.67 6.06 24.01
CA PHE A 160 3.30 5.11 25.06
C PHE A 160 3.27 3.65 24.59
N ALA A 161 3.68 3.36 23.36
CA ALA A 161 3.81 2.01 22.77
C ALA A 161 5.04 1.97 21.86
N LYS A 162 6.23 2.06 22.50
CA LYS A 162 7.52 2.04 21.79
C LYS A 162 7.82 0.66 21.25
N PHE A 163 8.35 0.58 20.03
CA PHE A 163 8.79 -0.68 19.46
C PHE A 163 9.94 -1.29 20.25
N ASP A 164 9.75 -2.51 20.73
CA ASP A 164 10.81 -3.30 21.37
C ASP A 164 11.31 -4.43 20.43
N GLY A 165 10.68 -4.57 19.27
CA GLY A 165 11.00 -5.57 18.24
C GLY A 165 10.60 -7.01 18.63
N LYS A 166 9.98 -7.22 19.78
CA LYS A 166 9.60 -8.56 20.28
C LYS A 166 8.12 -8.65 20.64
N HIS A 167 7.61 -7.76 21.48
CA HIS A 167 6.23 -7.76 21.97
C HIS A 167 5.42 -6.63 21.36
N ILE A 168 6.00 -5.42 21.28
CA ILE A 168 5.43 -4.26 20.58
C ILE A 168 6.20 -4.09 19.27
N ILE A 169 5.55 -4.35 18.16
CA ILE A 169 6.16 -4.49 16.84
C ILE A 169 5.50 -3.58 15.80
N ASP A 170 6.26 -3.26 14.78
CA ASP A 170 5.79 -2.61 13.56
C ASP A 170 5.41 -3.64 12.48
N ASN A 171 5.16 -3.17 11.25
CA ASN A 171 4.88 -4.05 10.11
C ASN A 171 6.03 -5.03 9.82
N ALA A 172 7.29 -4.61 9.96
CA ALA A 172 8.42 -5.49 9.70
C ALA A 172 8.47 -6.63 10.73
N GLY A 173 8.29 -6.32 12.02
CA GLY A 173 8.19 -7.32 13.07
C GLY A 173 7.02 -8.28 12.87
N ALA A 174 5.86 -7.77 12.41
CA ALA A 174 4.68 -8.60 12.18
C ALA A 174 4.82 -9.55 10.97
N LEU A 175 5.67 -9.21 10.00
CA LEU A 175 6.01 -10.10 8.87
C LEU A 175 6.99 -11.22 9.25
N ASP A 176 7.57 -11.17 10.45
CA ASP A 176 8.64 -12.06 10.90
C ASP A 176 8.30 -12.83 12.18
N ILE A 177 7.04 -12.88 12.55
CA ILE A 177 6.59 -13.71 13.67
C ILE A 177 6.80 -15.20 13.32
N ASN A 178 7.59 -15.88 14.12
CA ASN A 178 7.97 -17.28 13.88
C ASN A 178 7.03 -18.31 14.53
N GLU A 179 6.17 -17.86 15.43
CA GLU A 179 5.21 -18.67 16.15
C GLU A 179 3.88 -17.92 16.21
N VAL A 180 2.78 -18.60 15.84
CA VAL A 180 1.46 -17.97 15.81
C VAL A 180 1.08 -17.52 17.23
N PRO A 181 0.94 -16.20 17.48
CA PRO A 181 0.54 -15.72 18.80
C PRO A 181 -0.90 -16.15 19.09
N LYS A 182 -1.21 -16.54 20.32
CA LYS A 182 -2.59 -16.89 20.68
C LYS A 182 -3.50 -15.65 20.59
N ARG A 183 -2.99 -14.49 21.05
CA ARG A 183 -3.71 -13.21 21.06
C ARG A 183 -2.84 -12.15 20.39
N LEU A 184 -3.35 -11.54 19.34
CA LEU A 184 -2.69 -10.42 18.66
C LEU A 184 -3.53 -9.15 18.81
N GLY A 185 -2.96 -8.13 19.42
CA GLY A 185 -3.49 -6.77 19.38
C GLY A 185 -2.99 -6.02 18.17
N VAL A 186 -3.85 -5.25 17.54
CA VAL A 186 -3.49 -4.39 16.40
C VAL A 186 -4.03 -2.99 16.67
N ILE A 187 -3.18 -1.98 16.53
CA ILE A 187 -3.59 -0.58 16.60
C ILE A 187 -3.66 0.01 15.20
N GLY A 188 -4.88 0.42 14.81
CA GLY A 188 -5.22 0.95 13.49
C GLY A 188 -5.86 -0.09 12.58
N ALA A 189 -7.09 0.20 12.12
CA ALA A 189 -7.85 -0.59 11.16
C ALA A 189 -7.63 -0.11 9.70
N GLY A 190 -6.44 0.40 9.39
CA GLY A 190 -6.02 0.72 8.03
C GLY A 190 -5.48 -0.50 7.29
N VAL A 191 -4.96 -0.28 6.07
CA VAL A 191 -4.48 -1.34 5.15
C VAL A 191 -3.56 -2.34 5.85
N ILE A 192 -2.50 -1.85 6.53
CA ILE A 192 -1.50 -2.71 7.17
C ILE A 192 -2.11 -3.53 8.31
N GLY A 193 -2.93 -2.89 9.16
CA GLY A 193 -3.56 -3.55 10.30
C GLY A 193 -4.55 -4.63 9.87
N LEU A 194 -5.36 -4.36 8.85
CA LEU A 194 -6.32 -5.31 8.30
C LEU A 194 -5.62 -6.49 7.61
N GLU A 195 -4.62 -6.22 6.78
CA GLU A 195 -3.89 -7.27 6.05
C GLU A 195 -3.14 -8.20 7.01
N LEU A 196 -2.30 -7.65 7.89
CA LEU A 196 -1.52 -8.47 8.81
C LEU A 196 -2.39 -9.11 9.91
N GLY A 197 -3.43 -8.39 10.39
CA GLY A 197 -4.43 -8.97 11.27
C GLY A 197 -5.13 -10.18 10.64
N SER A 198 -5.50 -10.09 9.36
CA SER A 198 -6.10 -11.20 8.61
C SER A 198 -5.15 -12.39 8.45
N VAL A 199 -3.85 -12.15 8.16
CA VAL A 199 -2.86 -13.24 8.08
C VAL A 199 -2.85 -14.07 9.35
N TRP A 200 -2.67 -13.42 10.51
CA TRP A 200 -2.54 -14.10 11.79
C TRP A 200 -3.85 -14.69 12.27
N ASN A 201 -4.99 -14.04 12.00
CA ASN A 201 -6.31 -14.58 12.30
C ASN A 201 -6.57 -15.91 11.55
N ARG A 202 -6.25 -15.97 10.25
CA ARG A 202 -6.38 -17.19 9.43
C ARG A 202 -5.52 -18.34 9.94
N LEU A 203 -4.40 -18.03 10.60
CA LEU A 203 -3.50 -19.01 11.21
C LEU A 203 -3.91 -19.41 12.63
N GLY A 204 -4.99 -18.85 13.18
CA GLY A 204 -5.56 -19.22 14.48
C GLY A 204 -5.32 -18.22 15.62
N SER A 205 -4.71 -17.06 15.39
CA SER A 205 -4.64 -16.00 16.39
C SER A 205 -6.01 -15.40 16.66
N GLN A 206 -6.34 -15.16 17.93
CA GLN A 206 -7.42 -14.27 18.32
C GLN A 206 -6.97 -12.81 18.11
N VAL A 207 -7.51 -12.16 17.07
CA VAL A 207 -7.08 -10.80 16.68
C VAL A 207 -8.08 -9.76 17.16
N THR A 208 -7.59 -8.76 17.90
CA THR A 208 -8.36 -7.57 18.30
C THR A 208 -7.71 -6.32 17.72
N ILE A 209 -8.44 -5.60 16.89
CA ILE A 209 -8.02 -4.34 16.24
C ILE A 209 -8.68 -3.17 16.96
N LEU A 210 -7.89 -2.23 17.47
CA LEU A 210 -8.34 -0.98 18.06
C LEU A 210 -8.18 0.15 17.04
N GLU A 211 -9.28 0.79 16.67
CA GLU A 211 -9.32 1.93 15.76
C GLU A 211 -9.83 3.17 16.49
N ALA A 212 -9.05 4.23 16.49
CA ALA A 212 -9.38 5.47 17.19
C ALA A 212 -10.52 6.25 16.53
N LEU A 213 -10.70 6.09 15.21
CA LEU A 213 -11.78 6.74 14.47
C LEU A 213 -13.11 6.02 14.72
N PRO A 214 -14.24 6.77 14.71
CA PRO A 214 -15.58 6.18 14.89
C PRO A 214 -16.05 5.39 13.68
N ASP A 215 -15.50 5.69 12.49
CA ASP A 215 -15.91 5.07 11.23
C ASP A 215 -14.85 4.06 10.76
N PHE A 216 -15.30 2.88 10.36
CA PHE A 216 -14.45 1.85 9.79
C PHE A 216 -14.02 2.26 8.37
N LEU A 217 -12.71 2.23 8.13
CA LEU A 217 -12.09 2.44 6.81
C LEU A 217 -12.63 3.70 6.10
N SER A 218 -12.64 4.83 6.81
CA SER A 218 -13.23 6.10 6.36
C SER A 218 -12.64 6.68 5.05
N VAL A 219 -11.54 6.12 4.56
CA VAL A 219 -10.91 6.46 3.27
C VAL A 219 -11.56 5.74 2.08
N ALA A 220 -12.35 4.69 2.31
CA ALA A 220 -13.12 3.97 1.29
C ALA A 220 -14.57 4.45 1.27
N ASP A 221 -15.29 4.13 0.19
CA ASP A 221 -16.73 4.40 0.14
C ASP A 221 -17.49 3.59 1.23
N ALA A 222 -18.48 4.22 1.85
CA ALA A 222 -19.18 3.70 3.01
C ALA A 222 -19.86 2.33 2.77
N ASP A 223 -20.39 2.10 1.56
CA ASP A 223 -21.05 0.82 1.23
C ASP A 223 -20.03 -0.32 1.18
N VAL A 224 -18.86 -0.05 0.59
CA VAL A 224 -17.75 -1.01 0.51
C VAL A 224 -17.19 -1.30 1.91
N ALA A 225 -16.97 -0.27 2.72
CA ALA A 225 -16.48 -0.40 4.10
C ALA A 225 -17.46 -1.23 4.96
N LYS A 226 -18.75 -1.01 4.83
CA LYS A 226 -19.81 -1.74 5.56
C LYS A 226 -19.82 -3.24 5.22
N ILE A 227 -19.67 -3.60 3.95
CA ILE A 227 -19.61 -5.01 3.52
C ILE A 227 -18.35 -5.66 4.08
N ALA A 228 -17.20 -5.01 3.95
CA ALA A 228 -15.92 -5.51 4.44
C ALA A 228 -15.95 -5.74 5.96
N ALA A 229 -16.43 -4.77 6.73
CA ALA A 229 -16.55 -4.88 8.19
C ALA A 229 -17.37 -6.11 8.63
N LYS A 230 -18.51 -6.36 7.94
CA LYS A 230 -19.36 -7.52 8.20
C LYS A 230 -18.63 -8.83 7.94
N GLU A 231 -17.87 -8.91 6.85
CA GLU A 231 -17.16 -10.13 6.48
C GLU A 231 -15.97 -10.39 7.42
N PHE A 232 -15.23 -9.36 7.82
CA PHE A 232 -14.16 -9.50 8.81
C PHE A 232 -14.67 -9.98 10.17
N ALA A 233 -15.83 -9.48 10.61
CA ALA A 233 -16.46 -9.96 11.84
C ALA A 233 -16.85 -11.44 11.74
N LYS A 234 -17.38 -11.91 10.60
CA LYS A 234 -17.66 -13.34 10.36
C LYS A 234 -16.42 -14.22 10.40
N GLN A 235 -15.26 -13.67 9.96
CA GLN A 235 -13.97 -14.37 10.00
C GLN A 235 -13.35 -14.36 11.39
N GLY A 236 -13.97 -13.73 12.39
CA GLY A 236 -13.48 -13.71 13.77
C GLY A 236 -12.56 -12.54 14.11
N LEU A 237 -12.36 -11.57 13.21
CA LEU A 237 -11.67 -10.33 13.52
C LEU A 237 -12.53 -9.44 14.43
N THR A 238 -12.04 -9.13 15.61
CA THR A 238 -12.69 -8.19 16.53
C THR A 238 -12.18 -6.79 16.26
N ILE A 239 -13.00 -5.94 15.62
CA ILE A 239 -12.64 -4.53 15.33
C ILE A 239 -13.44 -3.62 16.26
N LYS A 240 -12.73 -2.86 17.10
CA LYS A 240 -13.32 -1.87 18.02
C LYS A 240 -13.07 -0.47 17.49
N LEU A 241 -14.14 0.22 17.10
CA LEU A 241 -14.12 1.58 16.59
C LEU A 241 -14.27 2.60 17.72
N GLY A 242 -13.73 3.81 17.54
CA GLY A 242 -13.68 4.83 18.58
C GLY A 242 -12.82 4.43 19.79
N ALA A 243 -12.00 3.39 19.64
CA ALA A 243 -11.19 2.80 20.70
C ALA A 243 -9.76 3.37 20.64
N LYS A 244 -9.46 4.31 21.52
CA LYS A 244 -8.16 5.00 21.57
C LYS A 244 -7.25 4.36 22.59
N LEU A 245 -6.12 3.78 22.13
CA LEU A 245 -5.07 3.28 23.02
C LEU A 245 -4.47 4.43 23.83
N THR A 246 -4.38 4.27 25.13
CA THR A 246 -3.79 5.26 26.06
C THR A 246 -2.53 4.75 26.73
N LYS A 247 -2.37 3.43 26.86
CA LYS A 247 -1.20 2.82 27.50
C LYS A 247 -0.92 1.43 26.93
N ALA A 248 0.37 1.08 26.83
CA ALA A 248 0.85 -0.27 26.57
C ALA A 248 2.08 -0.57 27.44
N GLU A 249 2.05 -1.66 28.15
CA GLU A 249 3.16 -2.10 29.02
C GLU A 249 3.47 -3.57 28.80
N VAL A 250 4.74 -3.90 28.62
CA VAL A 250 5.19 -5.29 28.56
C VAL A 250 5.38 -5.81 30.00
N LYS A 251 4.62 -6.86 30.35
CA LYS A 251 4.68 -7.56 31.64
C LYS A 251 4.57 -9.06 31.43
N ASN A 252 5.43 -9.85 32.07
CA ASN A 252 5.40 -11.31 32.04
C ASN A 252 5.34 -11.91 30.61
N ASN A 253 6.09 -11.34 29.66
CA ASN A 253 6.07 -11.71 28.22
C ASN A 253 4.73 -11.47 27.50
N GLU A 254 3.86 -10.65 28.04
CA GLU A 254 2.60 -10.22 27.43
C GLU A 254 2.55 -8.69 27.38
N VAL A 255 1.65 -8.14 26.58
CA VAL A 255 1.40 -6.69 26.52
C VAL A 255 0.06 -6.38 27.16
N ALA A 256 0.08 -5.66 28.26
CA ALA A 256 -1.10 -5.11 28.91
C ALA A 256 -1.43 -3.75 28.26
N LEU A 257 -2.63 -3.63 27.73
CA LEU A 257 -3.15 -2.45 27.02
C LEU A 257 -4.26 -1.80 27.83
N THR A 258 -4.26 -0.48 27.88
CA THR A 258 -5.43 0.31 28.30
C THR A 258 -5.89 1.14 27.11
N TYR A 259 -7.17 1.09 26.77
CA TYR A 259 -7.78 1.92 25.76
C TYR A 259 -9.09 2.53 26.26
N GLU A 260 -9.52 3.63 25.67
CA GLU A 260 -10.75 4.33 25.98
C GLU A 260 -11.68 4.35 24.77
N ASP A 261 -12.95 4.11 24.98
CA ASP A 261 -14.02 4.30 24.00
C ASP A 261 -15.20 5.06 24.67
N LYS A 262 -16.34 5.12 23.99
CA LYS A 262 -17.55 5.81 24.48
C LYS A 262 -18.09 5.25 25.83
N ASP A 263 -17.74 4.02 26.16
CA ASP A 263 -18.22 3.29 27.35
C ASP A 263 -17.20 3.38 28.51
N GLY A 264 -16.05 4.04 28.30
CA GLY A 264 -15.02 4.32 29.29
C GLY A 264 -13.70 3.61 29.03
N ALA A 265 -12.91 3.42 30.09
CA ALA A 265 -11.60 2.78 30.02
C ALA A 265 -11.72 1.24 30.08
N HIS A 266 -10.97 0.57 29.25
CA HIS A 266 -10.94 -0.89 29.13
C HIS A 266 -9.51 -1.41 29.19
N GLU A 267 -9.36 -2.65 29.63
CA GLU A 267 -8.10 -3.38 29.62
C GLU A 267 -8.14 -4.53 28.62
N LEU A 268 -7.00 -4.80 27.98
CA LEU A 268 -6.80 -5.93 27.08
C LEU A 268 -5.38 -6.45 27.24
N THR A 269 -5.21 -7.77 27.33
CA THR A 269 -3.89 -8.40 27.38
C THR A 269 -3.70 -9.23 26.12
N VAL A 270 -2.56 -9.04 25.44
CA VAL A 270 -2.19 -9.75 24.21
C VAL A 270 -0.76 -10.27 24.29
N ASP A 271 -0.43 -11.28 23.48
CA ASP A 271 0.92 -11.84 23.44
C ASP A 271 1.86 -10.96 22.59
N LYS A 272 1.30 -10.31 21.56
CA LYS A 272 2.00 -9.33 20.73
C LYS A 272 1.07 -8.16 20.37
N LEU A 273 1.65 -6.98 20.22
CA LEU A 273 0.98 -5.77 19.78
C LEU A 273 1.60 -5.26 18.48
N LEU A 274 0.83 -5.26 17.40
CA LEU A 274 1.19 -4.58 16.15
C LEU A 274 0.69 -3.13 16.19
N VAL A 275 1.59 -2.15 16.06
CA VAL A 275 1.21 -0.74 15.90
C VAL A 275 1.26 -0.37 14.43
N ALA A 276 0.07 -0.11 13.84
CA ALA A 276 -0.16 0.14 12.43
C ALA A 276 -0.98 1.43 12.19
N VAL A 277 -0.65 2.50 12.95
CA VAL A 277 -1.37 3.79 12.96
C VAL A 277 -1.00 4.73 11.82
N GLY A 278 -0.25 4.25 10.85
CA GLY A 278 0.18 5.00 9.68
C GLY A 278 1.69 5.12 9.56
N ARG A 279 2.11 5.92 8.58
CA ARG A 279 3.52 6.14 8.23
C ARG A 279 3.80 7.64 8.12
N ARG A 280 5.03 8.05 8.36
CA ARG A 280 5.50 9.41 8.12
C ARG A 280 6.62 9.44 7.09
N ALA A 281 6.74 10.54 6.36
CA ALA A 281 7.88 10.76 5.46
C ALA A 281 9.21 10.61 6.22
N TYR A 282 10.18 9.96 5.58
CA TYR A 282 11.51 9.77 6.15
C TYR A 282 12.47 10.83 5.63
N THR A 283 12.50 11.97 6.30
CA THR A 283 13.36 13.12 5.97
C THR A 283 14.47 13.36 6.99
N ASP A 284 14.57 12.50 7.99
CA ASP A 284 15.54 12.61 9.09
C ASP A 284 16.99 12.49 8.57
N GLY A 285 17.73 13.60 8.61
CA GLY A 285 19.11 13.66 8.15
C GLY A 285 19.32 13.57 6.63
N LEU A 286 18.23 13.70 5.86
CA LEU A 286 18.26 13.69 4.38
C LEU A 286 18.83 15.00 3.81
N LEU A 287 18.63 16.13 4.48
CA LEU A 287 18.93 17.46 3.99
C LEU A 287 19.99 18.15 4.87
N ALA A 288 20.96 18.82 4.27
CA ALA A 288 21.76 19.82 4.96
C ALA A 288 20.94 21.11 5.16
N GLY A 289 21.26 21.88 6.20
CA GLY A 289 20.44 23.07 6.57
C GLY A 289 20.42 24.19 5.54
N ASP A 290 21.35 24.20 4.58
CA ASP A 290 21.53 25.24 3.56
C ASP A 290 21.09 24.80 2.14
N THR A 291 20.38 23.69 2.01
CA THR A 291 19.90 23.17 0.71
C THR A 291 18.79 24.02 0.08
N GLY A 292 18.02 24.73 0.90
CA GLY A 292 16.85 25.49 0.45
C GLY A 292 15.58 24.66 0.26
N VAL A 293 15.65 23.33 0.35
CA VAL A 293 14.48 22.43 0.29
C VAL A 293 13.62 22.63 1.53
N LYS A 294 12.30 22.80 1.31
CA LYS A 294 11.31 23.05 2.39
C LYS A 294 10.58 21.78 2.77
N LEU A 295 10.27 21.65 4.06
CA LEU A 295 9.39 20.62 4.60
C LEU A 295 8.07 21.27 5.04
N ASP A 296 6.96 20.53 4.90
CA ASP A 296 5.67 20.92 5.46
C ASP A 296 5.57 20.58 6.96
N GLU A 297 4.46 20.92 7.60
CA GLU A 297 4.19 20.67 9.02
C GLU A 297 4.19 19.18 9.39
N ARG A 298 4.03 18.29 8.41
CA ARG A 298 4.06 16.82 8.58
C ARG A 298 5.43 16.22 8.25
N GLY A 299 6.44 17.07 8.00
CA GLY A 299 7.80 16.64 7.64
C GLY A 299 7.95 16.11 6.22
N ARG A 300 6.97 16.33 5.32
CA ARG A 300 7.06 15.96 3.91
C ARG A 300 7.77 17.05 3.12
N ILE A 301 8.48 16.66 2.08
CA ILE A 301 9.13 17.61 1.16
C ILE A 301 8.05 18.34 0.36
N VAL A 302 8.09 19.67 0.39
CA VAL A 302 7.19 20.51 -0.40
C VAL A 302 7.62 20.47 -1.86
N VAL A 303 6.69 20.15 -2.76
CA VAL A 303 6.91 20.12 -4.20
C VAL A 303 5.74 20.76 -4.94
N ASP A 304 6.01 21.24 -6.15
CA ASP A 304 5.01 21.70 -7.10
C ASP A 304 4.26 20.53 -7.78
N GLU A 305 3.45 20.82 -8.79
CA GLU A 305 2.68 19.84 -9.57
C GLU A 305 3.57 18.86 -10.35
N HIS A 306 4.80 19.26 -10.68
CA HIS A 306 5.80 18.46 -11.39
C HIS A 306 6.81 17.77 -10.44
N ASN A 307 6.54 17.73 -9.14
CA ASN A 307 7.44 17.16 -8.12
C ASN A 307 8.79 17.88 -7.97
N HIS A 308 8.91 19.14 -8.44
CA HIS A 308 10.08 20.00 -8.25
C HIS A 308 10.03 20.69 -6.88
N THR A 309 11.14 20.75 -6.15
CA THR A 309 11.20 21.29 -4.78
C THR A 309 11.30 22.82 -4.70
N GLY A 310 11.40 23.50 -5.84
CA GLY A 310 11.72 24.92 -5.94
C GLY A 310 13.22 25.21 -5.85
N VAL A 311 14.07 24.20 -5.64
CA VAL A 311 15.54 24.30 -5.69
C VAL A 311 16.01 23.74 -7.02
N ASP A 312 16.81 24.50 -7.75
CA ASP A 312 17.26 24.13 -9.09
C ASP A 312 17.92 22.75 -9.13
N GLY A 313 17.40 21.88 -10.01
CA GLY A 313 17.85 20.51 -10.17
C GLY A 313 17.51 19.57 -8.99
N VAL A 314 16.59 19.95 -8.06
CA VAL A 314 16.19 19.09 -6.95
C VAL A 314 14.70 18.74 -7.01
N TRP A 315 14.44 17.45 -7.06
CA TRP A 315 13.11 16.82 -7.20
C TRP A 315 12.82 15.92 -6.00
N ALA A 316 11.56 15.65 -5.71
CA ALA A 316 11.19 14.69 -4.67
C ALA A 316 9.95 13.89 -5.06
N ILE A 317 9.92 12.58 -4.71
CA ILE A 317 8.89 11.63 -5.13
C ILE A 317 8.55 10.60 -4.03
N GLY A 318 7.48 9.86 -4.25
CA GLY A 318 7.05 8.74 -3.42
C GLY A 318 6.47 9.19 -2.08
N ASP A 319 6.72 8.41 -1.03
CA ASP A 319 6.17 8.65 0.30
C ASP A 319 6.73 9.92 0.97
N ALA A 320 7.82 10.46 0.45
CA ALA A 320 8.46 11.67 0.98
C ALA A 320 7.70 12.96 0.64
N VAL A 321 6.73 12.93 -0.27
CA VAL A 321 5.95 14.09 -0.76
C VAL A 321 4.45 13.92 -0.51
N ARG A 322 3.66 14.83 -1.05
CA ARG A 322 2.19 14.80 -1.02
C ARG A 322 1.58 13.56 -1.69
N GLY A 323 0.29 13.35 -1.45
CA GLY A 323 -0.48 12.24 -2.01
C GLY A 323 -0.42 10.97 -1.14
N PRO A 324 -1.01 9.87 -1.60
CA PRO A 324 -1.01 8.61 -0.87
C PRO A 324 0.37 7.95 -0.85
N MET A 325 0.70 7.29 0.26
CA MET A 325 1.94 6.53 0.41
C MET A 325 1.79 5.14 -0.23
N LEU A 326 1.73 5.11 -1.56
CA LEU A 326 1.53 3.91 -2.37
C LEU A 326 2.69 3.70 -3.34
N ALA A 327 3.16 2.46 -3.44
CA ALA A 327 4.32 2.10 -4.25
C ALA A 327 4.14 2.49 -5.73
N HIS A 328 2.99 2.19 -6.33
CA HIS A 328 2.68 2.50 -7.73
C HIS A 328 2.58 4.00 -7.99
N LYS A 329 2.01 4.80 -7.05
CA LYS A 329 2.04 6.27 -7.14
C LYS A 329 3.48 6.78 -7.19
N GLY A 330 4.34 6.28 -6.30
CA GLY A 330 5.76 6.65 -6.29
C GLY A 330 6.51 6.21 -7.56
N SER A 331 6.19 5.04 -8.12
CA SER A 331 6.77 4.55 -9.37
C SER A 331 6.44 5.46 -10.55
N GLU A 332 5.18 5.86 -10.71
CA GLU A 332 4.75 6.76 -11.78
C GLU A 332 5.32 8.18 -11.61
N GLU A 333 5.41 8.69 -10.38
CA GLU A 333 6.15 9.91 -10.09
C GLU A 333 7.62 9.80 -10.53
N GLY A 334 8.24 8.64 -10.30
CA GLY A 334 9.62 8.38 -10.71
C GLY A 334 9.82 8.39 -12.22
N VAL A 335 8.89 7.79 -12.98
CA VAL A 335 8.89 7.83 -14.46
C VAL A 335 8.73 9.26 -14.94
N ALA A 336 7.72 9.98 -14.45
CA ALA A 336 7.41 11.34 -14.90
C ALA A 336 8.56 12.33 -14.61
N VAL A 337 9.13 12.27 -13.41
CA VAL A 337 10.28 13.15 -13.05
C VAL A 337 11.49 12.85 -13.92
N ALA A 338 11.80 11.57 -14.18
CA ALA A 338 12.90 11.22 -15.08
C ALA A 338 12.66 11.74 -16.51
N GLU A 339 11.41 11.71 -16.99
CA GLU A 339 11.02 12.24 -18.29
C GLU A 339 11.12 13.78 -18.36
N TRP A 340 10.65 14.49 -17.35
CA TRP A 340 10.80 15.95 -17.25
C TRP A 340 12.27 16.39 -17.23
N ILE A 341 13.11 15.70 -16.44
CA ILE A 341 14.58 15.96 -16.43
C ILE A 341 15.19 15.76 -17.82
N ALA A 342 14.70 14.78 -18.58
CA ALA A 342 15.15 14.52 -19.95
C ALA A 342 14.51 15.42 -21.02
N GLY A 343 13.72 16.43 -20.62
CA GLY A 343 13.02 17.35 -21.52
C GLY A 343 11.84 16.71 -22.27
N LYS A 344 11.24 15.65 -21.73
CA LYS A 344 10.06 14.96 -22.28
C LYS A 344 8.79 15.33 -21.49
N ALA A 345 7.64 15.02 -22.07
CA ALA A 345 6.35 15.15 -21.38
C ALA A 345 6.15 13.99 -20.39
N GLY A 346 6.32 14.26 -19.11
CA GLY A 346 5.91 13.33 -18.06
C GLY A 346 4.42 13.48 -17.72
N HIS A 347 3.81 12.43 -17.17
CA HIS A 347 2.39 12.44 -16.79
C HIS A 347 2.19 11.81 -15.41
N ILE A 348 1.41 12.48 -14.56
CA ILE A 348 0.91 11.98 -13.27
C ILE A 348 -0.51 12.49 -13.07
N ASN A 349 -1.40 11.58 -12.70
CA ASN A 349 -2.76 11.93 -12.27
C ASN A 349 -3.01 11.33 -10.88
N LEU A 350 -3.04 12.16 -9.85
CA LEU A 350 -3.27 11.71 -8.48
C LEU A 350 -4.75 11.36 -8.20
N ASP A 351 -5.69 11.83 -9.01
CA ASP A 351 -7.12 11.57 -8.83
C ASP A 351 -7.52 10.13 -9.23
N THR A 352 -6.70 9.45 -10.03
CA THR A 352 -6.98 8.11 -10.53
C THR A 352 -6.09 7.03 -9.90
N VAL A 353 -5.25 7.39 -8.93
CA VAL A 353 -4.40 6.42 -8.22
C VAL A 353 -5.27 5.38 -7.50
N PRO A 354 -5.18 4.08 -7.86
CA PRO A 354 -5.98 3.05 -7.23
C PRO A 354 -5.47 2.72 -5.84
N TRP A 355 -6.41 2.41 -4.94
CA TRP A 355 -6.15 1.85 -3.63
C TRP A 355 -6.57 0.40 -3.61
N VAL A 356 -5.79 -0.43 -2.92
CA VAL A 356 -6.10 -1.86 -2.78
C VAL A 356 -5.75 -2.33 -1.36
N ILE A 357 -6.65 -3.14 -0.78
CA ILE A 357 -6.42 -3.91 0.45
C ILE A 357 -6.60 -5.38 0.10
N TYR A 358 -5.55 -6.17 0.29
CA TYR A 358 -5.47 -7.57 -0.15
C TYR A 358 -5.98 -8.56 0.92
N THR A 359 -7.05 -8.18 1.59
CA THR A 359 -7.79 -9.05 2.52
C THR A 359 -8.68 -10.05 1.76
N GLU A 360 -9.53 -10.78 2.47
CA GLU A 360 -10.60 -11.58 1.88
C GLU A 360 -11.91 -11.17 2.56
N PRO A 361 -12.85 -10.56 1.81
CA PRO A 361 -12.72 -10.11 0.44
C PRO A 361 -11.66 -9.02 0.25
N GLU A 362 -11.12 -8.90 -0.97
CA GLU A 362 -10.29 -7.76 -1.36
C GLU A 362 -11.13 -6.50 -1.42
N ILE A 363 -10.50 -5.34 -1.22
CA ILE A 363 -11.14 -4.03 -1.35
C ILE A 363 -10.30 -3.19 -2.30
N ALA A 364 -10.92 -2.58 -3.30
CA ALA A 364 -10.23 -1.70 -4.24
C ALA A 364 -11.09 -0.50 -4.62
N TRP A 365 -10.44 0.65 -4.81
CA TRP A 365 -11.13 1.85 -5.29
C TRP A 365 -10.20 2.81 -6.00
N ALA A 366 -10.78 3.64 -6.87
CA ALA A 366 -10.14 4.79 -7.50
C ALA A 366 -11.16 5.93 -7.60
N GLY A 367 -10.69 7.17 -7.56
CA GLY A 367 -11.52 8.38 -7.67
C GLY A 367 -12.25 8.75 -6.39
N LYS A 368 -13.35 9.45 -6.53
CA LYS A 368 -14.09 10.08 -5.43
C LYS A 368 -15.14 9.15 -4.82
N THR A 369 -15.30 9.22 -3.52
CA THR A 369 -16.40 8.61 -2.77
C THR A 369 -17.68 9.45 -2.90
N GLU A 370 -18.85 8.87 -2.62
CA GLU A 370 -20.09 9.65 -2.56
C GLU A 370 -20.02 10.78 -1.53
N LYS A 371 -19.34 10.55 -0.40
CA LYS A 371 -19.17 11.57 0.62
C LYS A 371 -18.41 12.77 0.10
N GLU A 372 -17.27 12.56 -0.58
CA GLU A 372 -16.48 13.65 -1.17
C GLU A 372 -17.26 14.42 -2.24
N LEU A 373 -18.07 13.74 -3.05
CA LEU A 373 -18.90 14.40 -4.06
C LEU A 373 -20.04 15.22 -3.44
N LYS A 374 -20.69 14.70 -2.39
CA LYS A 374 -21.70 15.44 -1.62
C LYS A 374 -21.10 16.68 -0.97
N ASP A 375 -19.95 16.53 -0.32
CA ASP A 375 -19.25 17.64 0.34
C ASP A 375 -18.80 18.71 -0.67
N ALA A 376 -18.47 18.31 -1.90
CA ALA A 376 -18.11 19.20 -3.01
C ALA A 376 -19.31 19.78 -3.79
N GLY A 377 -20.55 19.37 -3.49
CA GLY A 377 -21.76 19.80 -4.19
C GLY A 377 -21.85 19.31 -5.65
N ILE A 378 -21.15 18.22 -5.99
CA ILE A 378 -21.15 17.63 -7.34
C ILE A 378 -22.32 16.66 -7.47
N ALA A 379 -23.20 16.90 -8.45
CA ALA A 379 -24.31 16.00 -8.75
C ALA A 379 -23.82 14.72 -9.44
N TYR A 380 -24.25 13.56 -8.93
CA TYR A 380 -23.82 12.27 -9.43
C TYR A 380 -24.96 11.25 -9.48
N LYS A 381 -24.73 10.15 -10.20
CA LYS A 381 -25.53 8.93 -10.24
C LYS A 381 -24.70 7.77 -9.74
N VAL A 382 -25.33 6.73 -9.22
CA VAL A 382 -24.67 5.52 -8.69
C VAL A 382 -25.25 4.28 -9.33
N GLY A 383 -24.38 3.40 -9.80
CA GLY A 383 -24.73 2.05 -10.20
C GLY A 383 -23.99 1.04 -9.32
N THR A 384 -24.66 -0.02 -8.91
CA THR A 384 -24.06 -1.11 -8.11
C THR A 384 -24.41 -2.46 -8.71
N PHE A 385 -23.50 -3.44 -8.55
CA PHE A 385 -23.80 -4.81 -8.92
C PHE A 385 -23.14 -5.82 -7.98
N PRO A 386 -23.89 -6.80 -7.42
CA PRO A 386 -23.36 -7.75 -6.46
C PRO A 386 -22.67 -8.92 -7.16
N PHE A 387 -21.53 -9.40 -6.61
CA PHE A 387 -20.86 -10.61 -7.09
C PHE A 387 -21.73 -11.87 -6.96
N ALA A 388 -22.72 -11.88 -6.07
CA ALA A 388 -23.68 -12.98 -5.93
C ALA A 388 -24.51 -13.25 -7.20
N ALA A 389 -24.60 -12.28 -8.12
CA ALA A 389 -25.25 -12.42 -9.42
C ALA A 389 -24.27 -12.71 -10.56
N ILE A 390 -22.98 -12.93 -10.28
CA ILE A 390 -21.93 -13.22 -11.27
C ILE A 390 -21.62 -14.71 -11.27
N GLY A 391 -21.87 -15.39 -12.39
CA GLY A 391 -21.70 -16.84 -12.50
C GLY A 391 -20.28 -17.32 -12.16
N ARG A 392 -19.24 -16.57 -12.53
CA ARG A 392 -17.84 -16.90 -12.19
C ARG A 392 -17.60 -16.84 -10.68
N ALA A 393 -18.08 -15.80 -10.00
CA ALA A 393 -17.93 -15.65 -8.54
C ALA A 393 -18.64 -16.77 -7.78
N VAL A 394 -19.84 -17.14 -8.22
CA VAL A 394 -20.61 -18.26 -7.65
C VAL A 394 -19.86 -19.59 -7.86
N ALA A 395 -19.33 -19.83 -9.06
CA ALA A 395 -18.54 -21.04 -9.36
C ALA A 395 -17.28 -21.17 -8.52
N MET A 396 -16.66 -20.05 -8.13
CA MET A 396 -15.50 -20.00 -7.24
C MET A 396 -15.85 -20.14 -5.75
N ASN A 397 -17.13 -20.13 -5.40
CA ASN A 397 -17.65 -19.99 -4.02
C ASN A 397 -17.11 -18.71 -3.33
N GLU A 398 -16.90 -17.65 -4.10
CA GLU A 398 -16.40 -16.34 -3.65
C GLU A 398 -17.37 -15.22 -4.09
N ALA A 399 -18.66 -15.37 -3.82
CA ALA A 399 -19.73 -14.49 -4.32
C ALA A 399 -20.06 -13.30 -3.39
N ILE A 400 -19.14 -12.96 -2.48
CA ILE A 400 -19.30 -11.86 -1.52
C ILE A 400 -18.91 -10.54 -2.15
N GLY A 401 -19.68 -9.48 -1.86
CA GLY A 401 -19.33 -8.13 -2.22
C GLY A 401 -20.02 -7.58 -3.46
N GLN A 402 -19.52 -6.46 -3.94
CA GLN A 402 -20.10 -5.73 -5.06
C GLN A 402 -19.10 -4.81 -5.76
N VAL A 403 -19.46 -4.39 -6.95
CA VAL A 403 -18.89 -3.24 -7.68
C VAL A 403 -19.85 -2.07 -7.58
N LYS A 404 -19.33 -0.86 -7.35
CA LYS A 404 -20.05 0.43 -7.34
C LYS A 404 -19.36 1.39 -8.29
N VAL A 405 -20.11 1.92 -9.25
CA VAL A 405 -19.67 2.97 -10.20
C VAL A 405 -20.41 4.25 -9.87
N ILE A 406 -19.67 5.35 -9.78
CA ILE A 406 -20.20 6.70 -9.55
C ILE A 406 -19.89 7.55 -10.77
N ALA A 407 -20.93 8.08 -11.40
CA ALA A 407 -20.81 8.92 -12.60
C ALA A 407 -21.39 10.31 -12.37
N HIS A 408 -20.84 11.33 -13.04
CA HIS A 408 -21.38 12.68 -13.02
C HIS A 408 -22.79 12.72 -13.62
N ALA A 409 -23.72 13.40 -12.94
CA ALA A 409 -25.14 13.34 -13.30
C ALA A 409 -25.46 13.82 -14.73
N GLU A 410 -24.74 14.81 -15.25
CA GLU A 410 -24.99 15.43 -16.57
C GLU A 410 -24.07 14.86 -17.65
N THR A 411 -22.77 14.74 -17.36
CA THR A 411 -21.77 14.35 -18.38
C THR A 411 -21.52 12.85 -18.46
N ASP A 412 -22.08 12.10 -17.52
CA ASP A 412 -21.90 10.65 -17.35
C ASP A 412 -20.44 10.19 -17.13
N ARG A 413 -19.50 11.14 -16.99
CA ARG A 413 -18.09 10.83 -16.72
C ARG A 413 -17.94 10.03 -15.44
N VAL A 414 -17.15 8.97 -15.46
CA VAL A 414 -16.85 8.18 -14.26
C VAL A 414 -16.00 9.01 -13.28
N LEU A 415 -16.53 9.22 -12.08
CA LEU A 415 -15.92 10.00 -11.00
C LEU A 415 -15.26 9.14 -9.94
N GLY A 416 -15.72 7.90 -9.78
CA GLY A 416 -15.16 6.96 -8.85
C GLY A 416 -15.71 5.56 -9.06
N VAL A 417 -14.89 4.56 -8.74
CA VAL A 417 -15.27 3.15 -8.74
C VAL A 417 -14.76 2.52 -7.46
N HIS A 418 -15.65 1.81 -6.76
CA HIS A 418 -15.38 1.21 -5.47
C HIS A 418 -15.83 -0.24 -5.48
N MET A 419 -14.96 -1.14 -5.04
CA MET A 419 -15.19 -2.58 -5.15
C MET A 419 -14.83 -3.28 -3.86
N VAL A 420 -15.59 -4.29 -3.50
CA VAL A 420 -15.24 -5.26 -2.47
C VAL A 420 -15.63 -6.65 -2.98
N GLY A 421 -14.72 -7.60 -2.99
CA GLY A 421 -15.01 -8.94 -3.51
C GLY A 421 -13.78 -9.67 -4.03
N PRO A 422 -13.98 -10.76 -4.78
CA PRO A 422 -12.89 -11.55 -5.33
C PRO A 422 -12.19 -10.82 -6.49
N GLY A 423 -10.84 -10.80 -6.46
CA GLY A 423 -10.02 -10.30 -7.58
C GLY A 423 -10.22 -8.82 -7.92
N VAL A 424 -10.78 -8.03 -6.99
CA VAL A 424 -11.02 -6.59 -7.26
C VAL A 424 -9.72 -5.80 -7.35
N SER A 425 -8.63 -6.32 -6.82
CA SER A 425 -7.28 -5.77 -7.02
C SER A 425 -6.85 -5.71 -8.48
N GLU A 426 -7.32 -6.66 -9.30
CA GLU A 426 -7.06 -6.69 -10.73
C GLU A 426 -8.14 -5.92 -11.51
N LEU A 427 -9.41 -6.06 -11.10
CA LEU A 427 -10.55 -5.41 -11.77
C LEU A 427 -10.47 -3.88 -11.73
N ILE A 428 -9.88 -3.30 -10.70
CA ILE A 428 -9.80 -1.83 -10.54
C ILE A 428 -9.01 -1.16 -11.68
N ALA A 429 -8.13 -1.89 -12.37
CA ALA A 429 -7.37 -1.36 -13.49
C ALA A 429 -8.27 -0.91 -14.65
N GLU A 430 -9.38 -1.60 -14.92
CA GLU A 430 -10.36 -1.21 -15.92
C GLU A 430 -11.00 0.16 -15.60
N ALA A 431 -11.33 0.37 -14.32
CA ALA A 431 -11.85 1.65 -13.84
C ALA A 431 -10.82 2.77 -13.99
N VAL A 432 -9.55 2.53 -13.62
CA VAL A 432 -8.47 3.50 -13.76
C VAL A 432 -8.28 3.91 -15.21
N VAL A 433 -8.23 2.95 -16.14
CA VAL A 433 -8.13 3.23 -17.58
C VAL A 433 -9.30 4.10 -18.05
N THR A 434 -10.52 3.76 -17.66
CA THR A 434 -11.71 4.54 -18.02
C THR A 434 -11.62 5.98 -17.50
N MET A 435 -11.22 6.15 -16.26
CA MET A 435 -11.09 7.47 -15.63
C MET A 435 -9.97 8.31 -16.25
N GLU A 436 -8.81 7.69 -16.57
CA GLU A 436 -7.68 8.38 -17.22
C GLU A 436 -8.07 8.92 -18.60
N PHE A 437 -8.81 8.15 -19.37
CA PHE A 437 -9.34 8.58 -20.67
C PHE A 437 -10.61 9.42 -20.57
N LYS A 438 -11.04 9.79 -19.37
CA LYS A 438 -12.24 10.59 -19.10
C LYS A 438 -13.51 9.94 -19.65
N GLY A 439 -13.54 8.61 -19.66
CA GLY A 439 -14.65 7.80 -20.13
C GLY A 439 -15.92 7.96 -19.28
N SER A 440 -17.05 7.66 -19.87
CA SER A 440 -18.37 7.67 -19.25
C SER A 440 -18.76 6.30 -18.71
N ALA A 441 -19.79 6.25 -17.86
CA ALA A 441 -20.40 4.99 -17.44
C ALA A 441 -21.01 4.26 -18.65
N GLU A 442 -21.53 5.01 -19.63
CA GLU A 442 -22.06 4.45 -20.89
C GLU A 442 -20.95 3.79 -21.72
N ASP A 443 -19.71 4.33 -21.74
CA ASP A 443 -18.59 3.68 -22.44
C ASP A 443 -18.30 2.31 -21.83
N LEU A 444 -18.20 2.20 -20.49
CA LEU A 444 -18.04 0.92 -19.80
C LEU A 444 -19.20 -0.04 -20.06
N ALA A 445 -20.43 0.49 -20.06
CA ALA A 445 -21.66 -0.28 -20.28
C ALA A 445 -21.80 -0.83 -21.72
N ARG A 446 -21.02 -0.34 -22.68
CA ARG A 446 -21.05 -0.78 -24.08
C ARG A 446 -19.88 -1.66 -24.48
N ILE A 447 -18.82 -1.73 -23.68
CA ILE A 447 -17.68 -2.59 -23.95
C ILE A 447 -18.06 -4.05 -23.72
N VAL A 448 -17.67 -4.92 -24.66
CA VAL A 448 -17.91 -6.36 -24.56
C VAL A 448 -16.97 -6.95 -23.50
N HIS A 449 -17.56 -7.55 -22.47
CA HIS A 449 -16.83 -8.29 -21.43
C HIS A 449 -16.89 -9.79 -21.71
N ALA A 450 -15.81 -10.50 -21.40
CA ALA A 450 -15.77 -11.95 -21.61
C ALA A 450 -16.71 -12.66 -20.60
N HIS A 451 -17.39 -13.71 -21.05
CA HIS A 451 -18.27 -14.55 -20.24
C HIS A 451 -17.71 -15.97 -20.10
N PRO A 452 -17.71 -16.60 -18.89
CA PRO A 452 -18.02 -15.99 -17.60
C PRO A 452 -16.75 -15.41 -16.92
N THR A 453 -16.81 -14.17 -16.46
CA THR A 453 -15.71 -13.49 -15.75
C THR A 453 -16.19 -12.65 -14.58
N LEU A 454 -15.27 -12.24 -13.68
CA LEU A 454 -15.59 -11.30 -12.62
C LEU A 454 -15.82 -9.87 -13.14
N SER A 455 -15.22 -9.50 -14.27
CA SER A 455 -15.34 -8.16 -14.87
C SER A 455 -16.76 -7.86 -15.36
N GLU A 456 -17.61 -8.87 -15.57
CA GLU A 456 -19.05 -8.66 -15.84
C GLU A 456 -19.73 -7.86 -14.71
N ALA A 457 -19.20 -7.90 -13.47
CA ALA A 457 -19.71 -7.06 -12.38
C ALA A 457 -19.47 -5.57 -12.62
N VAL A 458 -18.35 -5.20 -13.27
CA VAL A 458 -18.05 -3.81 -13.65
C VAL A 458 -19.00 -3.34 -14.74
N HIS A 459 -19.21 -4.17 -15.77
CA HIS A 459 -20.15 -3.92 -16.85
C HIS A 459 -21.59 -3.70 -16.35
N GLU A 460 -22.09 -4.61 -15.52
CA GLU A 460 -23.45 -4.53 -14.97
C GLU A 460 -23.60 -3.36 -13.97
N ALA A 461 -22.55 -3.02 -13.21
CA ALA A 461 -22.56 -1.83 -12.36
C ALA A 461 -22.62 -0.54 -13.19
N ALA A 462 -21.92 -0.48 -14.33
CA ALA A 462 -22.00 0.64 -15.27
C ALA A 462 -23.40 0.75 -15.89
N LEU A 463 -24.00 -0.34 -16.34
CA LEU A 463 -25.41 -0.38 -16.79
C LEU A 463 -26.38 0.09 -15.68
N SER A 464 -26.11 -0.28 -14.42
CA SER A 464 -26.95 0.07 -13.29
C SER A 464 -26.97 1.58 -12.98
N VAL A 465 -25.97 2.36 -13.42
CA VAL A 465 -25.94 3.84 -13.30
C VAL A 465 -27.22 4.47 -13.88
N ASP A 466 -27.67 3.96 -15.02
CA ASP A 466 -28.91 4.38 -15.70
C ASP A 466 -30.07 3.37 -15.54
N LYS A 467 -30.04 2.53 -14.50
CA LYS A 467 -31.06 1.54 -14.19
C LYS A 467 -31.30 0.53 -15.33
N ARG A 468 -30.23 0.13 -16.02
CA ARG A 468 -30.25 -0.80 -17.15
C ARG A 468 -29.57 -2.15 -16.87
N ALA A 469 -29.21 -2.44 -15.61
CA ALA A 469 -28.66 -3.74 -15.25
C ALA A 469 -29.60 -4.86 -15.71
N ILE A 470 -29.05 -5.90 -16.29
CA ILE A 470 -29.82 -7.02 -16.87
C ILE A 470 -30.05 -8.13 -15.85
N HIS A 471 -29.02 -8.46 -15.07
CA HIS A 471 -29.02 -9.59 -14.15
C HIS A 471 -29.31 -9.19 -12.70
N LYS A 472 -29.86 -7.99 -12.48
CA LYS A 472 -30.30 -7.46 -11.19
C LYS A 472 -31.58 -6.63 -11.39
N GLY A 473 -32.53 -6.65 -10.43
CA GLY A 473 -33.62 -5.68 -10.38
C GLY A 473 -33.12 -4.25 -10.18
N ASN A 474 -33.68 -3.31 -10.94
CA ASN A 474 -33.31 -1.89 -10.92
C ASN A 474 -34.16 -1.08 -9.97
#